data_5e37fe661ceeee7af1a7e747833893a5
#
_entry.id   5e37fe661ceeee7af1a7e747833893a5
#
_cell.length_a   1.000
_cell.length_b   1.000
_cell.length_c   1.000
_cell.angle_alpha   90.00
_cell.angle_beta   90.00
_cell.angle_gamma   90.00
#
_symmetry.space_group_name_H-M   'P 1'
#
loop_
_entity.id
_entity.type
_entity.pdbx_description
1 polymer ?
#
loop_
_entity_poly.entity_id
_entity_poly.type
_entity_poly.pdbx_seq_one_letter_code
_entity_poly.pdbx_strand_id
1 'polypeptide(L)'
;MCIRDRAGIIRSKKGNIQPAIVELSPGHLVAYCRRGGGYGPVQDGFIVRAESRDAGRTWTEGLDSKFPNPNSAVDLIRLQSGALVLVYNHSMEDRTPLTVALSADGDKTWPHRKDLATGKDSFAYPVALQARDGRIHIVYTSNTRKVIQHAVIEESWLKSR
;
A
#
# COMPACT_ATOMS: atom_id res chain seq x y z
N MET A 1 5.30 7.66 30.14
CA MET A 1 6.69 7.35 29.76
C MET A 1 6.67 6.96 28.29
N CYS A 2 7.31 7.72 27.43
CA CYS A 2 7.39 7.35 26.00
C CYS A 2 8.59 6.42 25.84
N ILE A 3 8.32 5.14 25.60
CA ILE A 3 9.37 4.17 25.34
C ILE A 3 9.71 4.26 23.85
N ARG A 4 10.84 4.92 23.54
CA ARG A 4 11.40 4.96 22.19
C ARG A 4 12.79 4.31 22.26
N ASP A 5 12.82 3.02 21.97
CA ASP A 5 14.10 2.30 21.97
C ASP A 5 14.93 2.65 20.75
N ARG A 6 14.26 2.92 19.61
CA ARG A 6 14.90 3.04 18.31
C ARG A 6 14.10 3.95 17.39
N ALA A 7 14.79 4.56 16.42
CA ALA A 7 14.18 5.31 15.32
C ALA A 7 14.97 5.07 14.04
N GLY A 8 14.27 4.70 12.97
CA GLY A 8 14.81 4.65 11.62
C GLY A 8 14.18 5.74 10.76
N ILE A 9 14.87 6.12 9.69
CA ILE A 9 14.42 7.16 8.77
C ILE A 9 14.43 6.61 7.35
N ILE A 10 13.30 6.74 6.65
CA ILE A 10 13.18 6.49 5.22
C ILE A 10 13.30 7.83 4.49
N ARG A 11 14.27 7.95 3.59
CA ARG A 11 14.45 9.12 2.71
C ARG A 11 14.25 8.72 1.27
N SER A 12 13.71 9.62 0.46
CA SER A 12 13.64 9.49 -1.00
C SER A 12 13.84 10.85 -1.65
N LYS A 13 14.36 10.88 -2.87
CA LYS A 13 14.60 12.14 -3.62
C LYS A 13 13.31 12.92 -3.88
N LYS A 14 12.22 12.22 -4.10
CA LYS A 14 10.91 12.81 -4.43
C LYS A 14 10.03 13.07 -3.20
N GLY A 15 10.52 12.73 -2.00
CA GLY A 15 9.73 12.74 -0.76
C GLY A 15 8.81 11.52 -0.63
N ASN A 16 8.46 11.19 0.60
CA ASN A 16 7.57 10.07 0.92
C ASN A 16 6.77 10.39 2.19
N ILE A 17 5.50 10.03 2.18
CA ILE A 17 4.56 10.23 3.28
C ILE A 17 3.63 9.02 3.40
N GLN A 18 2.87 8.95 4.48
CA GLN A 18 1.82 7.93 4.70
C GLN A 18 2.32 6.50 4.38
N PRO A 19 3.30 5.98 5.12
CA PRO A 19 3.82 4.65 4.88
C PRO A 19 2.85 3.57 5.37
N ALA A 20 2.80 2.46 4.64
CA ALA A 20 2.35 1.16 5.12
C ALA A 20 3.57 0.24 5.21
N ILE A 21 3.63 -0.62 6.22
CA ILE A 21 4.80 -1.44 6.51
C ILE A 21 4.38 -2.86 6.88
N VAL A 22 5.14 -3.84 6.40
CA VAL A 22 5.00 -5.25 6.79
C VAL A 22 6.36 -5.87 7.08
N GLU A 23 6.37 -6.88 7.92
CA GLU A 23 7.53 -7.73 8.16
C GLU A 23 7.45 -8.97 7.27
N LEU A 24 8.45 -9.16 6.40
CA LEU A 24 8.56 -10.31 5.49
C LEU A 24 9.14 -11.54 6.20
N SER A 25 10.12 -11.32 7.05
CA SER A 25 10.75 -12.32 7.92
C SER A 25 11.36 -11.59 9.12
N PRO A 26 11.76 -12.27 10.20
CA PRO A 26 12.28 -11.60 11.39
C PRO A 26 13.35 -10.55 11.08
N GLY A 27 13.04 -9.29 11.40
CA GLY A 27 13.90 -8.13 11.17
C GLY A 27 13.94 -7.60 9.72
N HIS A 28 13.32 -8.29 8.76
CA HIS A 28 13.22 -7.81 7.38
C HIS A 28 11.87 -7.15 7.15
N LEU A 29 11.88 -5.82 7.03
CA LEU A 29 10.70 -4.99 6.83
C LEU A 29 10.70 -4.42 5.41
N VAL A 30 9.52 -4.26 4.83
CA VAL A 30 9.31 -3.48 3.61
C VAL A 30 8.25 -2.42 3.86
N ALA A 31 8.50 -1.22 3.36
CA ALA A 31 7.58 -0.09 3.42
C ALA A 31 7.19 0.35 2.01
N TYR A 32 5.90 0.58 1.82
CA TYR A 32 5.34 1.24 0.65
C TYR A 32 4.75 2.58 1.10
N CYS A 33 5.24 3.66 0.51
CA CYS A 33 4.88 5.00 0.92
C CYS A 33 4.18 5.72 -0.23
N ARG A 34 3.17 6.51 0.09
CA ARG A 34 2.67 7.52 -0.82
C ARG A 34 3.82 8.44 -1.21
N ARG A 35 3.92 8.79 -2.50
CA ARG A 35 4.85 9.81 -2.96
C ARG A 35 4.60 11.15 -2.26
N GLY A 36 5.65 11.79 -1.82
CA GLY A 36 5.63 13.14 -1.24
C GLY A 36 5.95 14.22 -2.29
N GLY A 37 6.39 15.40 -1.81
CA GLY A 37 6.95 16.47 -2.63
C GLY A 37 5.94 17.42 -3.27
N GLY A 38 4.64 17.23 -3.12
CA GLY A 38 3.59 18.10 -3.65
C GLY A 38 2.19 17.60 -3.34
N TYR A 39 1.17 18.35 -3.72
CA TYR A 39 -0.23 18.02 -3.40
C TYR A 39 -1.02 17.47 -4.59
N GLY A 40 -0.51 17.57 -5.80
CA GLY A 40 -1.16 17.12 -7.02
C GLY A 40 -0.56 15.84 -7.61
N PRO A 41 -1.23 15.24 -8.59
CA PRO A 41 -0.67 14.17 -9.40
C PRO A 41 0.56 14.67 -10.17
N VAL A 42 1.43 13.75 -10.55
CA VAL A 42 2.61 14.01 -11.37
C VAL A 42 2.77 12.90 -12.39
N GLN A 43 3.24 13.22 -13.58
CA GLN A 43 3.33 12.27 -14.69
C GLN A 43 4.19 11.04 -14.42
N ASP A 44 5.18 11.14 -13.54
CA ASP A 44 6.05 10.04 -13.13
C ASP A 44 5.80 9.62 -11.67
N GLY A 45 4.54 9.65 -11.24
CA GLY A 45 4.12 9.30 -9.90
C GLY A 45 4.13 7.80 -9.67
N PHE A 46 4.99 7.33 -8.75
CA PHE A 46 5.05 5.95 -8.30
C PHE A 46 5.00 5.87 -6.78
N ILE A 47 4.51 4.75 -6.27
CA ILE A 47 4.64 4.42 -4.86
C ILE A 47 6.14 4.27 -4.54
N VAL A 48 6.59 4.91 -3.47
CA VAL A 48 7.97 4.80 -3.00
C VAL A 48 8.11 3.54 -2.15
N ARG A 49 9.11 2.71 -2.47
CA ARG A 49 9.44 1.49 -1.75
C ARG A 49 10.80 1.62 -1.07
N ALA A 50 10.87 1.18 0.18
CA ALA A 50 12.12 1.03 0.95
C ALA A 50 12.10 -0.27 1.74
N GLU A 51 13.27 -0.80 2.10
CA GLU A 51 13.38 -1.97 2.95
C GLU A 51 14.41 -1.78 4.08
N SER A 52 14.20 -2.52 5.15
CA SER A 52 15.11 -2.63 6.28
C SER A 52 15.40 -4.10 6.56
N ARG A 53 16.63 -4.43 6.92
CA ARG A 53 17.06 -5.79 7.30
C ARG A 53 17.51 -5.89 8.75
N ASP A 54 17.25 -4.87 9.54
CA ASP A 54 17.69 -4.75 10.93
C ASP A 54 16.57 -4.28 11.86
N ALA A 55 15.34 -4.72 11.58
CA ALA A 55 14.14 -4.40 12.35
C ALA A 55 13.85 -2.87 12.39
N GLY A 56 14.06 -2.20 11.25
CA GLY A 56 13.71 -0.78 11.09
C GLY A 56 14.74 0.21 11.62
N ARG A 57 15.93 -0.24 12.03
CA ARG A 57 17.00 0.66 12.49
C ARG A 57 17.58 1.48 11.35
N THR A 58 17.86 0.80 10.24
CA THR A 58 18.30 1.43 8.99
C THR A 58 17.38 1.05 7.84
N TRP A 59 17.27 1.93 6.86
CA TRP A 59 16.44 1.75 5.69
C TRP A 59 17.25 2.05 4.44
N THR A 60 16.96 1.33 3.37
CA THR A 60 17.44 1.73 2.05
C THR A 60 16.88 3.10 1.66
N GLU A 61 17.50 3.77 0.70
CA GLU A 61 16.85 4.90 0.04
C GLU A 61 15.52 4.43 -0.56
N GLY A 62 14.46 5.22 -0.37
CA GLY A 62 13.17 4.98 -0.99
C GLY A 62 13.23 5.27 -2.48
N LEU A 63 12.97 4.24 -3.29
CA LEU A 63 12.97 4.31 -4.75
C LEU A 63 11.57 4.12 -5.29
N ASP A 64 11.35 4.58 -6.52
CA ASP A 64 10.11 4.34 -7.24
C ASP A 64 9.88 2.83 -7.41
N SER A 65 8.73 2.35 -6.97
CA SER A 65 8.29 0.98 -7.22
C SER A 65 7.70 0.87 -8.64
N LYS A 66 7.24 -0.32 -9.00
CA LYS A 66 6.51 -0.55 -10.25
C LYS A 66 5.04 -0.08 -10.21
N PHE A 67 4.54 0.36 -9.07
CA PHE A 67 3.14 0.73 -8.89
C PHE A 67 2.96 2.22 -9.10
N PRO A 68 2.11 2.64 -10.06
CA PRO A 68 1.77 4.05 -10.23
C PRO A 68 1.07 4.60 -8.99
N ASN A 69 1.18 5.90 -8.79
CA ASN A 69 0.53 6.58 -7.68
C ASN A 69 0.19 8.03 -8.04
N PRO A 70 -1.10 8.40 -7.99
CA PRO A 70 -1.55 9.77 -8.27
C PRO A 70 -1.40 10.68 -7.04
N ASN A 71 -0.35 10.49 -6.25
CA ASN A 71 -0.17 11.15 -4.96
C ASN A 71 -1.35 10.85 -4.00
N SER A 72 -1.65 9.56 -3.83
CA SER A 72 -2.68 9.06 -2.93
C SER A 72 -2.13 8.07 -1.91
N ALA A 73 -2.81 7.95 -0.79
CA ALA A 73 -2.45 6.99 0.25
C ALA A 73 -2.56 5.54 -0.26
N VAL A 74 -1.74 4.69 0.31
CA VAL A 74 -1.71 3.25 0.05
C VAL A 74 -1.82 2.50 1.37
N ASP A 75 -2.21 1.24 1.32
CA ASP A 75 -2.10 0.34 2.47
C ASP A 75 -1.52 -1.01 2.05
N LEU A 76 -0.74 -1.61 2.94
CA LEU A 76 -0.04 -2.87 2.73
C LEU A 76 -0.22 -3.75 3.96
N ILE A 77 -0.76 -4.94 3.77
CA ILE A 77 -0.91 -5.93 4.85
C ILE A 77 -0.28 -7.26 4.47
N ARG A 78 0.11 -8.02 5.48
CA ARG A 78 0.52 -9.42 5.34
C ARG A 78 -0.60 -10.32 5.83
N LEU A 79 -1.01 -11.26 4.97
CA LEU A 79 -2.07 -12.22 5.26
C LEU A 79 -1.55 -13.38 6.12
N GLN A 80 -2.46 -14.13 6.73
CA GLN A 80 -2.17 -15.36 7.48
C GLN A 80 -1.46 -16.42 6.62
N SER A 81 -1.73 -16.43 5.30
CA SER A 81 -1.03 -17.27 4.32
C SER A 81 0.43 -16.87 4.10
N GLY A 82 0.85 -15.70 4.58
CA GLY A 82 2.14 -15.08 4.29
C GLY A 82 2.15 -14.22 3.02
N ALA A 83 1.09 -14.25 2.21
CA ALA A 83 0.96 -13.37 1.04
C ALA A 83 0.82 -11.90 1.48
N LEU A 84 1.20 -10.99 0.57
CA LEU A 84 1.05 -9.55 0.77
C LEU A 84 -0.11 -9.03 -0.07
N VAL A 85 -0.86 -8.11 0.49
CA VAL A 85 -1.92 -7.38 -0.21
C VAL A 85 -1.60 -5.89 -0.15
N LEU A 86 -1.53 -5.27 -1.33
CA LEU A 86 -1.36 -3.83 -1.51
C LEU A 86 -2.65 -3.23 -2.05
N VAL A 87 -3.18 -2.22 -1.37
CA VAL A 87 -4.35 -1.45 -1.81
C VAL A 87 -3.91 -0.05 -2.21
N TYR A 88 -4.17 0.34 -3.46
CA TYR A 88 -3.65 1.58 -4.03
C TYR A 88 -4.48 2.04 -5.23
N ASN A 89 -4.25 3.26 -5.70
CA ASN A 89 -4.82 3.70 -6.99
C ASN A 89 -3.87 3.35 -8.13
N HIS A 90 -4.31 2.51 -9.07
CA HIS A 90 -3.52 2.11 -10.24
C HIS A 90 -3.60 3.14 -11.36
N SER A 91 -3.15 4.33 -11.07
CA SER A 91 -3.14 5.49 -11.96
C SER A 91 -2.00 6.43 -11.57
N MET A 92 -1.54 7.25 -12.48
CA MET A 92 -0.64 8.38 -12.20
C MET A 92 -1.40 9.71 -12.11
N GLU A 93 -2.64 9.75 -12.55
CA GLU A 93 -3.43 10.97 -12.69
C GLU A 93 -4.53 11.08 -11.65
N ASP A 94 -5.37 10.05 -11.56
CA ASP A 94 -6.60 10.07 -10.79
C ASP A 94 -6.64 9.05 -9.65
N ARG A 95 -7.47 9.29 -8.65
CA ARG A 95 -7.73 8.35 -7.56
C ARG A 95 -8.79 7.31 -7.94
N THR A 96 -8.73 6.87 -9.19
CA THR A 96 -9.51 5.78 -9.77
C THR A 96 -8.65 5.06 -10.82
N PRO A 97 -8.71 3.73 -10.91
CA PRO A 97 -9.39 2.81 -10.00
C PRO A 97 -8.72 2.71 -8.63
N LEU A 98 -9.46 2.21 -7.63
CA LEU A 98 -8.88 1.65 -6.42
C LEU A 98 -8.63 0.17 -6.68
N THR A 99 -7.39 -0.24 -6.58
CA THR A 99 -6.92 -1.56 -7.00
C THR A 99 -6.34 -2.32 -5.83
N VAL A 100 -6.53 -3.62 -5.81
CA VAL A 100 -5.91 -4.56 -4.87
C VAL A 100 -4.95 -5.46 -5.64
N ALA A 101 -3.69 -5.50 -5.21
CA ALA A 101 -2.68 -6.40 -5.76
C ALA A 101 -2.22 -7.41 -4.70
N LEU A 102 -1.82 -8.63 -5.15
CA LEU A 102 -1.36 -9.70 -4.27
C LEU A 102 0.00 -10.23 -4.73
N SER A 103 0.91 -10.39 -3.76
CA SER A 103 2.19 -11.08 -3.88
C SER A 103 2.19 -12.31 -2.98
N ALA A 104 2.47 -13.48 -3.54
CA ALA A 104 2.59 -14.73 -2.79
C ALA A 104 4.04 -15.15 -2.52
N ASP A 105 5.02 -14.36 -2.95
CA ASP A 105 6.44 -14.71 -2.95
C ASP A 105 7.32 -13.72 -2.16
N GLY A 106 6.71 -13.01 -1.21
CA GLY A 106 7.42 -12.08 -0.33
C GLY A 106 7.91 -10.83 -1.05
N ASP A 107 7.03 -10.16 -1.79
CA ASP A 107 7.28 -8.89 -2.47
C ASP A 107 8.10 -8.96 -3.78
N LYS A 108 8.45 -10.15 -4.24
CA LYS A 108 9.25 -10.32 -5.47
C LYS A 108 8.40 -10.07 -6.72
N THR A 109 7.24 -10.73 -6.79
CA THR A 109 6.29 -10.55 -7.89
C THR A 109 4.88 -10.27 -7.38
N TRP A 110 4.07 -9.63 -8.22
CA TRP A 110 2.69 -9.23 -7.95
C TRP A 110 1.81 -9.59 -9.15
N PRO A 111 1.60 -10.90 -9.41
CA PRO A 111 0.93 -11.34 -10.62
C PRO A 111 -0.58 -11.13 -10.58
N HIS A 112 -1.16 -11.02 -9.39
CA HIS A 112 -2.61 -10.89 -9.23
C HIS A 112 -2.97 -9.44 -8.90
N ARG A 113 -3.95 -8.93 -9.65
CA ARG A 113 -4.45 -7.57 -9.47
C ARG A 113 -5.90 -7.47 -9.91
N LYS A 114 -6.74 -6.86 -9.08
CA LYS A 114 -8.14 -6.58 -9.39
C LYS A 114 -8.56 -5.19 -8.92
N ASP A 115 -9.41 -4.56 -9.69
CA ASP A 115 -10.00 -3.28 -9.31
C ASP A 115 -11.15 -3.52 -8.34
N LEU A 116 -11.05 -2.89 -7.17
CA LEU A 116 -12.06 -2.95 -6.12
C LEU A 116 -13.18 -1.93 -6.37
N ALA A 117 -12.81 -0.76 -6.89
CA ALA A 117 -13.73 0.31 -7.22
C ALA A 117 -13.26 1.07 -8.46
N THR A 118 -14.19 1.35 -9.36
CA THR A 118 -13.96 2.03 -10.64
C THR A 118 -15.02 3.10 -10.89
N GLY A 119 -14.82 3.96 -11.87
CA GLY A 119 -15.78 4.97 -12.31
C GLY A 119 -15.31 6.40 -12.09
N LYS A 120 -16.23 7.34 -12.26
CA LYS A 120 -15.95 8.79 -12.19
C LYS A 120 -15.98 9.31 -10.74
N ASP A 121 -15.29 8.62 -9.83
CA ASP A 121 -15.21 9.02 -8.42
C ASP A 121 -13.75 9.08 -7.97
N SER A 122 -13.53 9.62 -6.79
CA SER A 122 -12.22 9.68 -6.13
C SER A 122 -12.20 8.71 -4.96
N PHE A 123 -11.58 7.57 -5.15
CA PHE A 123 -11.39 6.56 -4.11
C PHE A 123 -10.04 6.77 -3.43
N ALA A 124 -10.03 6.96 -2.11
CA ALA A 124 -8.81 7.35 -1.43
C ALA A 124 -8.74 6.80 0.00
N TYR A 125 -7.56 6.90 0.58
CA TYR A 125 -7.28 6.55 1.97
C TYR A 125 -7.74 5.13 2.33
N PRO A 126 -7.30 4.11 1.57
CA PRO A 126 -7.62 2.74 1.92
C PRO A 126 -6.97 2.36 3.25
N VAL A 127 -7.68 1.53 4.02
CA VAL A 127 -7.15 0.80 5.17
C VAL A 127 -7.65 -0.62 5.07
N ALA A 128 -6.76 -1.59 5.16
CA ALA A 128 -7.05 -3.00 5.04
C ALA A 128 -6.67 -3.76 6.32
N LEU A 129 -7.40 -4.82 6.60
CA LEU A 129 -7.04 -5.81 7.61
C LEU A 129 -7.54 -7.19 7.19
N GLN A 130 -6.88 -8.24 7.64
CA GLN A 130 -7.43 -9.58 7.56
C GLN A 130 -8.06 -9.98 8.90
N ALA A 131 -9.33 -10.35 8.86
CA ALA A 131 -10.04 -10.86 10.02
C ALA A 131 -9.60 -12.30 10.36
N ARG A 132 -9.98 -12.79 11.55
CA ARG A 132 -9.62 -14.15 12.01
C ARG A 132 -10.20 -15.25 11.13
N ASP A 133 -11.32 -14.99 10.47
CA ASP A 133 -11.97 -15.91 9.53
C ASP A 133 -11.32 -15.94 8.14
N GLY A 134 -10.21 -15.20 7.95
CA GLY A 134 -9.45 -15.14 6.71
C GLY A 134 -9.94 -14.10 5.71
N ARG A 135 -11.09 -13.48 5.91
CA ARG A 135 -11.61 -12.43 5.03
C ARG A 135 -10.80 -11.14 5.17
N ILE A 136 -10.63 -10.44 4.07
CA ILE A 136 -9.92 -9.18 3.98
C ILE A 136 -10.95 -8.07 3.94
N HIS A 137 -10.93 -7.21 4.94
CA HIS A 137 -11.78 -6.05 5.05
C HIS A 137 -11.00 -4.82 4.59
N ILE A 138 -11.59 -4.03 3.70
CA ILE A 138 -10.97 -2.82 3.16
C ILE A 138 -11.99 -1.69 3.31
N VAL A 139 -11.60 -0.62 3.99
CA VAL A 139 -12.37 0.62 4.04
C VAL A 139 -11.67 1.70 3.25
N TYR A 140 -12.41 2.55 2.57
CA TYR A 140 -11.87 3.64 1.77
C TYR A 140 -12.89 4.77 1.62
N THR A 141 -12.43 5.96 1.27
CA THR A 141 -13.32 7.10 1.03
C THR A 141 -13.77 7.13 -0.42
N SER A 142 -15.00 7.59 -0.65
CA SER A 142 -15.60 7.88 -1.96
C SER A 142 -16.39 9.18 -1.92
N ASN A 143 -17.03 9.53 -3.02
CA ASN A 143 -17.85 10.74 -3.16
C ASN A 143 -17.12 11.99 -2.64
N THR A 144 -15.91 12.24 -3.17
CA THR A 144 -15.05 13.36 -2.74
C THR A 144 -14.82 13.37 -1.22
N ARG A 145 -14.61 12.19 -0.63
CA ARG A 145 -14.37 11.97 0.82
C ARG A 145 -15.57 12.26 1.73
N LYS A 146 -16.78 12.16 1.20
CA LYS A 146 -18.01 12.31 1.98
C LYS A 146 -18.58 11.00 2.49
N VAL A 147 -18.15 9.87 1.91
CA VAL A 147 -18.65 8.53 2.22
C VAL A 147 -17.47 7.61 2.52
N ILE A 148 -17.64 6.74 3.50
CA ILE A 148 -16.78 5.61 3.74
C ILE A 148 -17.42 4.36 3.13
N GLN A 149 -16.70 3.72 2.22
CA GLN A 149 -17.07 2.41 1.68
C GLN A 149 -16.38 1.32 2.49
N HIS A 150 -17.03 0.17 2.58
CA HIS A 150 -16.46 -1.03 3.18
C HIS A 150 -16.65 -2.20 2.22
N ALA A 151 -15.55 -2.78 1.79
CA ALA A 151 -15.52 -3.98 0.97
C ALA A 151 -14.97 -5.17 1.77
N VAL A 152 -15.47 -6.36 1.46
CA VAL A 152 -14.97 -7.61 2.02
C VAL A 152 -14.63 -8.53 0.86
N ILE A 153 -13.39 -9.03 0.84
CA ILE A 153 -12.91 -9.93 -0.20
C ILE A 153 -12.19 -11.13 0.42
N GLU A 154 -11.99 -12.16 -0.38
CA GLU A 154 -11.17 -13.32 -0.04
C GLU A 154 -9.88 -13.34 -0.85
N GLU A 155 -8.83 -13.97 -0.34
CA GLU A 155 -7.58 -14.16 -1.07
C GLU A 155 -7.81 -14.93 -2.39
N SER A 156 -8.73 -15.88 -2.39
CA SER A 156 -9.16 -16.64 -3.56
C SER A 156 -9.71 -15.76 -4.69
N TRP A 157 -10.47 -14.71 -4.33
CA TRP A 157 -10.98 -13.75 -5.30
C TRP A 157 -9.85 -13.03 -6.04
N LEU A 158 -8.78 -12.65 -5.36
CA LEU A 158 -7.62 -12.01 -6.01
C LEU A 158 -6.91 -12.95 -6.99
N LYS A 159 -6.90 -14.26 -6.70
CA LYS A 159 -6.25 -15.29 -7.53
C LYS A 159 -7.11 -15.80 -8.68
N SER A 160 -8.42 -15.58 -8.64
CA SER A 160 -9.31 -16.00 -9.73
C SER A 160 -9.05 -15.16 -11.00
N ARG A 161 -9.31 -15.77 -12.16
CA ARG A 161 -9.19 -15.09 -13.47
C ARG A 161 -10.28 -14.05 -13.68
#